data_2cc95e72fb86f7de8d4281bd7ead16cc
#
_entry.id   2cc95e72fb86f7de8d4281bd7ead16cc
#
_cell.length_a   1.000
_cell.length_b   1.000
_cell.length_c   1.000
_cell.angle_alpha   90.00
_cell.angle_beta   90.00
_cell.angle_gamma   90.00
#
_symmetry.space_group_name_H-M   'P 1'
#
loop_
_entity.id
_entity.type
_entity.pdbx_description
1 polymer ?
#
loop_
_entity_poly.entity_id
_entity_poly.type
_entity_poly.pdbx_seq_one_letter_code
_entity_poly.pdbx_strand_id
1 'polypeptide(L)'
;MLGIPDFRVFPDSYISYEDDYKKARFLIEKAEANNLDFKGLVRLYWSITPEVPEDRAERFMKRTFALVAKGVENLKEIEAHSRKKDQTGFNAVLEIGCGTGGFLVAAKAQFKQVVGIDIAFRWLVIAKKRLDELNLNVPLVCACAEALPFEEETFDLIVAENVLEHVRDQEDMLKECRRLLDSNGVLFLTTPNRFGLTPEPHVRVWGVGFLPRKWMGRYVKLIKGIPYRHLRVLSFFEISKLLKHVSFQDYRILFPSLPQQELKNLSALENFQVAIYEALRKTSFIRSCLYIIGPSFHILCYANKHRDSGES
;
A
#
# COMPACT_ATOMS: atom_id res chain seq x y z
N MET A 1 1.70 23.20 -4.61
CA MET A 1 3.16 23.23 -4.42
C MET A 1 3.77 22.21 -5.39
N LEU A 2 4.94 22.49 -5.98
CA LEU A 2 5.66 21.62 -6.93
C LEU A 2 4.82 21.10 -8.11
N GLY A 3 3.79 21.81 -8.54
CA GLY A 3 2.88 21.37 -9.60
C GLY A 3 1.94 20.20 -9.20
N ILE A 4 1.95 19.79 -7.95
CA ILE A 4 1.07 18.71 -7.45
C ILE A 4 -0.30 19.29 -7.11
N PRO A 5 -1.38 18.89 -7.81
CA PRO A 5 -2.74 19.30 -7.48
C PRO A 5 -3.22 18.61 -6.21
N ASP A 6 -4.11 19.28 -5.48
CA ASP A 6 -4.74 18.74 -4.26
C ASP A 6 -6.26 18.67 -4.44
N PHE A 7 -6.79 17.46 -4.44
CA PHE A 7 -8.21 17.13 -4.56
C PHE A 7 -8.75 16.44 -3.31
N ARG A 8 -8.05 16.53 -2.18
CA ARG A 8 -8.53 15.93 -0.93
C ARG A 8 -9.86 16.50 -0.50
N VAL A 9 -10.79 15.63 -0.16
CA VAL A 9 -12.10 16.00 0.42
C VAL A 9 -12.10 15.97 1.94
N PHE A 10 -11.07 15.37 2.55
CA PHE A 10 -10.80 15.37 3.99
C PHE A 10 -9.29 15.23 4.26
N PRO A 11 -8.79 15.63 5.45
CA PRO A 11 -7.38 15.50 5.79
C PRO A 11 -6.98 14.05 6.04
N ASP A 12 -5.69 13.77 5.96
CA ASP A 12 -5.06 12.55 6.49
C ASP A 12 -5.51 12.31 7.95
N SER A 13 -5.80 11.06 8.30
CA SER A 13 -6.29 10.71 9.64
C SER A 13 -5.31 11.01 10.77
N TYR A 14 -4.03 11.20 10.44
CA TYR A 14 -2.95 11.42 11.41
C TYR A 14 -2.54 12.88 11.57
N ILE A 15 -2.93 13.77 10.64
CA ILE A 15 -2.46 15.16 10.61
C ILE A 15 -3.49 16.07 9.94
N SER A 16 -3.60 17.32 10.40
CA SER A 16 -4.47 18.32 9.77
C SER A 16 -3.95 18.74 8.40
N TYR A 17 -4.82 19.34 7.55
CA TYR A 17 -4.38 19.96 6.29
C TYR A 17 -3.25 20.96 6.51
N GLU A 18 -3.41 21.83 7.50
CA GLU A 18 -2.48 22.92 7.77
C GLU A 18 -1.09 22.38 8.17
N ASP A 19 -1.05 21.40 9.06
CA ASP A 19 0.21 20.83 9.54
C ASP A 19 0.89 19.98 8.46
N ASP A 20 0.12 19.26 7.62
CA ASP A 20 0.65 18.54 6.46
C ASP A 20 1.30 19.50 5.47
N TYR A 21 0.63 20.63 5.15
CA TYR A 21 1.19 21.66 4.30
C TYR A 21 2.38 22.39 4.91
N LYS A 22 2.37 22.68 6.22
CA LYS A 22 3.53 23.25 6.93
C LYS A 22 4.74 22.33 6.82
N LYS A 23 4.53 21.04 7.06
CA LYS A 23 5.59 20.02 6.96
C LYS A 23 6.10 19.90 5.53
N ALA A 24 5.22 19.91 4.54
CA ALA A 24 5.59 19.87 3.13
C ALA A 24 6.42 21.09 2.70
N ARG A 25 6.01 22.29 3.06
CA ARG A 25 6.78 23.53 2.79
C ARG A 25 8.16 23.48 3.43
N PHE A 26 8.23 23.12 4.69
CA PHE A 26 9.49 22.99 5.40
C PHE A 26 10.45 22.03 4.69
N LEU A 27 9.94 20.88 4.21
CA LEU A 27 10.74 19.91 3.45
C LEU A 27 11.26 20.51 2.14
N ILE A 28 10.45 21.25 1.41
CA ILE A 28 10.85 21.93 0.15
C ILE A 28 11.93 22.94 0.43
N GLU A 29 11.68 23.89 1.35
CA GLU A 29 12.63 24.95 1.71
C GLU A 29 13.98 24.39 2.17
N LYS A 30 13.98 23.34 2.99
CA LYS A 30 15.22 22.70 3.45
C LYS A 30 15.92 21.88 2.37
N ALA A 31 15.18 21.25 1.46
CA ALA A 31 15.74 20.54 0.33
C ALA A 31 16.49 21.51 -0.60
N GLU A 32 15.89 22.68 -0.89
CA GLU A 32 16.48 23.71 -1.73
C GLU A 32 17.69 24.38 -1.04
N ALA A 33 17.52 24.84 0.21
CA ALA A 33 18.57 25.57 0.93
C ALA A 33 19.84 24.72 1.18
N ASN A 34 19.70 23.42 1.39
CA ASN A 34 20.79 22.50 1.71
C ASN A 34 21.14 21.54 0.58
N ASN A 35 20.57 21.72 -0.60
CA ASN A 35 20.73 20.84 -1.77
C ASN A 35 20.58 19.34 -1.39
N LEU A 36 19.54 19.00 -0.63
CA LEU A 36 19.32 17.65 -0.17
C LEU A 36 18.90 16.75 -1.32
N ASP A 37 19.50 15.56 -1.36
CA ASP A 37 19.03 14.46 -2.19
C ASP A 37 17.80 13.77 -1.55
N PHE A 38 17.19 12.84 -2.28
CA PHE A 38 16.08 12.04 -1.79
C PHE A 38 16.36 11.40 -0.42
N LYS A 39 17.56 10.82 -0.26
CA LYS A 39 17.92 10.16 1.02
C LYS A 39 18.08 11.17 2.15
N GLY A 40 18.66 12.32 1.85
CA GLY A 40 18.76 13.45 2.77
C GLY A 40 17.40 13.96 3.21
N LEU A 41 16.46 14.08 2.26
CA LEU A 41 15.10 14.53 2.54
C LEU A 41 14.32 13.52 3.41
N VAL A 42 14.47 12.21 3.17
CA VAL A 42 13.91 11.16 4.03
C VAL A 42 14.48 11.23 5.45
N ARG A 43 15.81 11.42 5.61
CA ARG A 43 16.44 11.58 6.94
C ARG A 43 15.91 12.83 7.64
N LEU A 44 15.83 13.95 6.93
CA LEU A 44 15.24 15.18 7.46
C LEU A 44 13.81 14.98 7.95
N TYR A 45 12.98 14.30 7.16
CA TYR A 45 11.59 14.01 7.55
C TYR A 45 11.52 13.30 8.92
N TRP A 46 12.33 12.27 9.12
CA TRP A 46 12.31 11.52 10.37
C TRP A 46 12.94 12.30 11.54
N SER A 47 13.90 13.18 11.29
CA SER A 47 14.50 14.04 12.35
C SER A 47 13.51 15.09 12.88
N ILE A 48 12.52 15.48 12.07
CA ILE A 48 11.46 16.43 12.45
C ILE A 48 10.15 15.72 12.86
N THR A 49 10.20 14.43 13.16
CA THR A 49 9.06 13.62 13.59
C THR A 49 9.38 12.94 14.93
N PRO A 50 9.53 13.76 16.01
CA PRO A 50 10.01 13.28 17.31
C PRO A 50 9.05 12.30 18.01
N GLU A 51 7.79 12.22 17.55
CA GLU A 51 6.80 11.27 18.05
C GLU A 51 7.16 9.81 17.71
N VAL A 52 8.05 9.61 16.73
CA VAL A 52 8.53 8.30 16.31
C VAL A 52 9.90 8.05 16.93
N PRO A 53 10.06 7.02 17.76
CA PRO A 53 11.36 6.65 18.35
C PRO A 53 12.43 6.39 17.27
N GLU A 54 13.67 6.73 17.56
CA GLU A 54 14.80 6.69 16.61
C GLU A 54 14.98 5.30 15.97
N ASP A 55 14.90 4.23 16.76
CA ASP A 55 14.99 2.85 16.27
C ASP A 55 13.89 2.50 15.26
N ARG A 56 12.72 3.10 15.40
CA ARG A 56 11.59 2.95 14.48
C ARG A 56 11.80 3.81 13.24
N ALA A 57 12.28 5.04 13.39
CA ALA A 57 12.61 5.93 12.28
C ALA A 57 13.65 5.30 11.35
N GLU A 58 14.70 4.69 11.90
CA GLU A 58 15.73 3.96 11.13
C GLU A 58 15.13 2.80 10.32
N ARG A 59 14.23 2.01 10.92
CA ARG A 59 13.56 0.92 10.21
C ARG A 59 12.68 1.44 9.06
N PHE A 60 11.96 2.53 9.29
CA PHE A 60 11.17 3.17 8.24
C PHE A 60 12.05 3.72 7.11
N MET A 61 13.20 4.33 7.42
CA MET A 61 14.16 4.77 6.41
C MET A 61 14.68 3.59 5.58
N LYS A 62 15.14 2.51 6.22
CA LYS A 62 15.61 1.29 5.52
C LYS A 62 14.52 0.73 4.60
N ARG A 63 13.28 0.64 5.10
CA ARG A 63 12.14 0.21 4.29
C ARG A 63 11.89 1.14 3.10
N THR A 64 11.90 2.47 3.33
CA THR A 64 11.72 3.48 2.28
C THR A 64 12.75 3.35 1.17
N PHE A 65 14.01 3.07 1.51
CA PHE A 65 15.07 2.89 0.52
C PHE A 65 14.92 1.58 -0.28
N ALA A 66 14.28 0.56 0.28
CA ALA A 66 14.04 -0.72 -0.37
C ALA A 66 12.76 -0.76 -1.23
N LEU A 67 11.92 0.29 -1.21
CA LEU A 67 10.61 0.27 -1.88
C LEU A 67 10.68 0.06 -3.40
N VAL A 68 11.74 0.51 -4.07
CA VAL A 68 11.91 0.28 -5.53
C VAL A 68 12.08 -1.21 -5.82
N ALA A 69 12.94 -1.88 -5.07
CA ALA A 69 13.14 -3.32 -5.22
C ALA A 69 11.85 -4.11 -4.94
N LYS A 70 11.11 -3.71 -3.89
CA LYS A 70 9.81 -4.29 -3.59
C LYS A 70 8.80 -4.05 -4.71
N GLY A 71 8.76 -2.86 -5.29
CA GLY A 71 7.91 -2.55 -6.44
C GLY A 71 8.18 -3.45 -7.64
N VAL A 72 9.46 -3.75 -7.93
CA VAL A 72 9.84 -4.71 -8.97
C VAL A 72 9.32 -6.12 -8.66
N GLU A 73 9.39 -6.57 -7.41
CA GLU A 73 8.87 -7.88 -7.00
C GLU A 73 7.35 -7.96 -7.13
N ASN A 74 6.63 -6.89 -6.73
CA ASN A 74 5.19 -6.83 -6.89
C ASN A 74 4.78 -6.86 -8.38
N LEU A 75 5.49 -6.15 -9.25
CA LEU A 75 5.22 -6.20 -10.69
C LEU A 75 5.40 -7.61 -11.25
N LYS A 76 6.45 -8.32 -10.87
CA LYS A 76 6.65 -9.72 -11.24
C LYS A 76 5.51 -10.62 -10.74
N GLU A 77 5.03 -10.40 -9.53
CA GLU A 77 3.91 -11.15 -8.96
C GLU A 77 2.61 -10.87 -9.75
N ILE A 78 2.35 -9.61 -10.08
CA ILE A 78 1.21 -9.20 -10.90
C ILE A 78 1.27 -9.85 -12.27
N GLU A 79 2.40 -9.76 -12.97
CA GLU A 79 2.61 -10.36 -14.29
C GLU A 79 2.43 -11.88 -14.28
N ALA A 80 3.01 -12.57 -13.28
CA ALA A 80 2.94 -14.02 -13.17
C ALA A 80 1.53 -14.55 -12.92
N HIS A 81 0.64 -13.76 -12.32
CA HIS A 81 -0.68 -14.19 -11.90
C HIS A 81 -1.82 -13.47 -12.59
N SER A 82 -1.57 -12.36 -13.32
CA SER A 82 -2.58 -11.67 -14.10
C SER A 82 -3.04 -12.58 -15.26
N ARG A 83 -4.31 -12.42 -15.65
CA ARG A 83 -4.87 -13.14 -16.80
C ARG A 83 -4.60 -12.45 -18.14
N LYS A 84 -4.05 -11.24 -18.12
CA LYS A 84 -3.59 -10.54 -19.33
C LYS A 84 -2.35 -11.25 -19.86
N LYS A 85 -2.56 -12.37 -20.55
CA LYS A 85 -1.50 -13.11 -21.26
C LYS A 85 -1.20 -12.57 -22.66
N ASP A 86 -2.01 -11.63 -23.14
CA ASP A 86 -1.82 -11.06 -24.46
C ASP A 86 -0.71 -10.01 -24.44
N GLN A 87 0.07 -10.00 -25.50
CA GLN A 87 1.37 -9.32 -25.71
C GLN A 87 1.38 -7.79 -25.52
N THR A 88 0.30 -7.16 -25.07
CA THR A 88 0.21 -5.69 -24.95
C THR A 88 0.53 -5.15 -23.56
N GLY A 89 0.61 -5.99 -22.52
CA GLY A 89 0.91 -5.53 -21.15
C GLY A 89 -0.11 -4.53 -20.61
N PHE A 90 0.20 -3.96 -19.46
CA PHE A 90 -0.54 -2.81 -18.92
C PHE A 90 -0.03 -1.51 -19.55
N ASN A 91 -0.91 -0.54 -19.82
CA ASN A 91 -0.56 0.76 -20.40
C ASN A 91 -0.68 1.91 -19.40
N ALA A 92 -1.80 1.93 -18.65
CA ALA A 92 -2.14 2.98 -17.70
C ALA A 92 -2.21 2.43 -16.28
N VAL A 93 -1.26 2.82 -15.45
CA VAL A 93 -1.07 2.32 -14.09
C VAL A 93 -1.31 3.42 -13.08
N LEU A 94 -2.15 3.17 -12.08
CA LEU A 94 -2.37 4.02 -10.92
C LEU A 94 -1.81 3.35 -9.67
N GLU A 95 -0.96 4.05 -8.91
CA GLU A 95 -0.62 3.66 -7.53
C GLU A 95 -1.41 4.52 -6.55
N ILE A 96 -2.24 3.88 -5.72
CA ILE A 96 -2.96 4.50 -4.60
C ILE A 96 -2.11 4.34 -3.35
N GLY A 97 -1.87 5.45 -2.63
CA GLY A 97 -0.98 5.47 -1.47
C GLY A 97 0.49 5.35 -1.88
N CYS A 98 0.92 6.08 -2.88
CA CYS A 98 2.26 5.97 -3.47
C CYS A 98 3.39 6.39 -2.51
N GLY A 99 3.06 7.04 -1.39
CA GLY A 99 4.03 7.43 -0.36
C GLY A 99 5.22 8.18 -0.93
N THR A 100 6.39 7.58 -0.85
CA THR A 100 7.65 8.14 -1.37
C THR A 100 8.01 7.68 -2.78
N GLY A 101 7.06 7.14 -3.55
CA GLY A 101 7.19 6.84 -4.98
C GLY A 101 8.06 5.64 -5.34
N GLY A 102 8.23 4.67 -4.44
CA GLY A 102 9.10 3.53 -4.73
C GLY A 102 8.58 2.63 -5.84
N PHE A 103 7.30 2.26 -5.78
CA PHE A 103 6.66 1.47 -6.83
C PHE A 103 6.54 2.27 -8.13
N LEU A 104 6.28 3.60 -8.07
CA LEU A 104 6.23 4.46 -9.26
C LEU A 104 7.51 4.38 -10.10
N VAL A 105 8.68 4.33 -9.43
CA VAL A 105 9.98 4.16 -10.12
C VAL A 105 10.04 2.82 -10.85
N ALA A 106 9.65 1.73 -10.18
CA ALA A 106 9.63 0.39 -10.78
C ALA A 106 8.63 0.31 -11.96
N ALA A 107 7.42 0.87 -11.77
CA ALA A 107 6.37 0.87 -12.78
C ALA A 107 6.76 1.72 -14.01
N LYS A 108 7.37 2.89 -13.81
CA LYS A 108 7.75 3.78 -14.93
C LYS A 108 8.84 3.19 -15.82
N ALA A 109 9.62 2.24 -15.32
CA ALA A 109 10.59 1.50 -16.13
C ALA A 109 9.93 0.54 -17.16
N GLN A 110 8.65 0.17 -16.92
CA GLN A 110 7.94 -0.83 -17.74
C GLN A 110 6.72 -0.23 -18.48
N PHE A 111 6.05 0.78 -17.89
CA PHE A 111 4.80 1.31 -18.40
C PHE A 111 4.90 2.75 -18.89
N LYS A 112 4.15 3.06 -19.93
CA LYS A 112 4.14 4.41 -20.53
C LYS A 112 3.47 5.45 -19.64
N GLN A 113 2.29 5.11 -19.12
CA GLN A 113 1.47 5.98 -18.29
C GLN A 113 1.44 5.44 -16.86
N VAL A 114 2.03 6.20 -15.95
CA VAL A 114 2.05 5.87 -14.52
C VAL A 114 1.66 7.12 -13.77
N VAL A 115 0.72 6.99 -12.84
CA VAL A 115 0.24 8.07 -11.97
C VAL A 115 0.33 7.62 -10.53
N GLY A 116 0.76 8.50 -9.63
CA GLY A 116 0.78 8.23 -8.19
C GLY A 116 -0.16 9.16 -7.42
N ILE A 117 -0.93 8.61 -6.50
CA ILE A 117 -1.70 9.40 -5.55
C ILE A 117 -1.34 9.07 -4.11
N ASP A 118 -1.42 10.08 -3.26
CA ASP A 118 -1.33 9.91 -1.81
C ASP A 118 -2.14 11.01 -1.11
N ILE A 119 -2.71 10.70 0.05
CA ILE A 119 -3.41 11.70 0.88
C ILE A 119 -2.42 12.63 1.61
N ALA A 120 -1.18 12.17 1.84
CA ALA A 120 -0.17 12.87 2.59
C ALA A 120 0.72 13.71 1.67
N PHE A 121 0.42 15.01 1.57
CA PHE A 121 1.16 15.93 0.69
C PHE A 121 2.67 15.93 0.99
N ARG A 122 3.06 15.83 2.24
CA ARG A 122 4.45 15.71 2.70
C ARG A 122 5.20 14.52 2.08
N TRP A 123 4.50 13.39 1.86
CA TRP A 123 5.08 12.22 1.18
C TRP A 123 5.24 12.45 -0.31
N LEU A 124 4.29 13.14 -0.94
CA LEU A 124 4.38 13.49 -2.37
C LEU A 124 5.56 14.43 -2.67
N VAL A 125 5.92 15.32 -1.73
CA VAL A 125 7.14 16.14 -1.84
C VAL A 125 8.39 15.25 -1.92
N ILE A 126 8.46 14.23 -1.08
CA ILE A 126 9.59 13.29 -1.06
C ILE A 126 9.58 12.40 -2.32
N ALA A 127 8.40 11.96 -2.76
CA ALA A 127 8.22 11.21 -4.01
C ALA A 127 8.68 12.03 -5.22
N LYS A 128 8.25 13.30 -5.29
CA LYS A 128 8.66 14.21 -6.37
C LYS A 128 10.18 14.35 -6.43
N LYS A 129 10.84 14.54 -5.29
CA LYS A 129 12.30 14.61 -5.21
C LYS A 129 12.96 13.33 -5.75
N ARG A 130 12.46 12.15 -5.38
CA ARG A 130 12.96 10.86 -5.89
C ARG A 130 12.83 10.76 -7.40
N LEU A 131 11.67 11.10 -7.94
CA LEU A 131 11.39 11.01 -9.37
C LEU A 131 12.23 12.00 -10.18
N ASP A 132 12.38 13.23 -9.68
CA ASP A 132 13.19 14.25 -10.33
C ASP A 132 14.68 13.87 -10.41
N GLU A 133 15.25 13.30 -9.36
CA GLU A 133 16.63 12.81 -9.36
C GLU A 133 16.87 11.67 -10.37
N LEU A 134 15.84 10.91 -10.67
CA LEU A 134 15.89 9.83 -11.64
C LEU A 134 15.45 10.29 -13.05
N ASN A 135 15.15 11.58 -13.24
CA ASN A 135 14.60 12.15 -14.47
C ASN A 135 13.32 11.43 -14.95
N LEU A 136 12.48 10.99 -14.01
CA LEU A 136 11.23 10.31 -14.29
C LEU A 136 10.05 11.29 -14.23
N ASN A 137 9.37 11.47 -15.35
CA ASN A 137 8.14 12.25 -15.41
C ASN A 137 6.95 11.35 -15.06
N VAL A 138 6.52 11.42 -13.79
CA VAL A 138 5.35 10.72 -13.27
C VAL A 138 4.45 11.75 -12.59
N PRO A 139 3.22 11.96 -13.06
CA PRO A 139 2.24 12.80 -12.39
C PRO A 139 1.95 12.32 -10.97
N LEU A 140 1.95 13.27 -10.03
CA LEU A 140 1.57 13.04 -8.64
C LEU A 140 0.33 13.87 -8.33
N VAL A 141 -0.62 13.29 -7.60
CA VAL A 141 -1.86 13.94 -7.20
C VAL A 141 -2.10 13.71 -5.71
N CYS A 142 -2.42 14.76 -4.97
CA CYS A 142 -2.85 14.65 -3.60
C CYS A 142 -4.36 14.42 -3.56
N ALA A 143 -4.80 13.22 -3.14
CA ALA A 143 -6.22 12.87 -3.13
C ALA A 143 -6.52 11.80 -2.08
N CYS A 144 -7.79 11.73 -1.66
CA CYS A 144 -8.30 10.64 -0.85
C CYS A 144 -8.58 9.42 -1.74
N ALA A 145 -8.25 8.22 -1.27
CA ALA A 145 -8.49 6.98 -2.01
C ALA A 145 -10.00 6.69 -2.22
N GLU A 146 -10.84 7.30 -1.38
CA GLU A 146 -12.31 7.22 -1.41
C GLU A 146 -12.98 8.22 -2.37
N ALA A 147 -12.19 9.13 -3.00
CA ALA A 147 -12.70 10.14 -3.92
C ALA A 147 -11.60 10.54 -4.91
N LEU A 148 -11.47 9.80 -5.98
CA LEU A 148 -10.38 9.91 -6.94
C LEU A 148 -10.76 10.82 -8.12
N PRO A 149 -9.93 11.83 -8.47
CA PRO A 149 -10.25 12.82 -9.48
C PRO A 149 -9.93 12.36 -10.92
N PHE A 150 -10.34 11.16 -11.26
CA PHE A 150 -10.14 10.58 -12.59
C PHE A 150 -11.45 10.10 -13.18
N GLU A 151 -11.52 10.05 -14.50
CA GLU A 151 -12.66 9.50 -15.25
C GLU A 151 -12.77 7.99 -15.07
N GLU A 152 -13.94 7.45 -15.30
CA GLU A 152 -14.19 6.01 -15.28
C GLU A 152 -13.32 5.29 -16.31
N GLU A 153 -12.99 4.02 -16.05
CA GLU A 153 -12.30 3.14 -16.99
C GLU A 153 -10.96 3.68 -17.53
N THR A 154 -10.28 4.53 -16.72
CA THR A 154 -9.02 5.19 -17.11
C THR A 154 -7.80 4.27 -16.99
N PHE A 155 -7.82 3.31 -16.06
CA PHE A 155 -6.64 2.51 -15.73
C PHE A 155 -6.87 1.03 -16.01
N ASP A 156 -5.84 0.37 -16.49
CA ASP A 156 -5.83 -1.08 -16.68
C ASP A 156 -5.09 -1.84 -15.57
N LEU A 157 -4.32 -1.12 -14.75
CA LEU A 157 -3.75 -1.62 -13.50
C LEU A 157 -3.87 -0.57 -12.40
N ILE A 158 -4.47 -0.95 -11.28
CA ILE A 158 -4.44 -0.18 -10.04
C ILE A 158 -3.67 -0.98 -9.00
N VAL A 159 -2.75 -0.33 -8.30
CA VAL A 159 -1.96 -0.92 -7.22
C VAL A 159 -2.23 -0.15 -5.93
N ALA A 160 -2.53 -0.87 -4.85
CA ALA A 160 -2.75 -0.30 -3.53
C ALA A 160 -2.06 -1.16 -2.46
N GLU A 161 -0.85 -0.75 -2.05
CA GLU A 161 -0.05 -1.50 -1.09
C GLU A 161 -0.21 -0.98 0.33
N ASN A 162 -0.81 -1.78 1.22
CA ASN A 162 -1.02 -1.41 2.63
C ASN A 162 -1.72 -0.05 2.79
N VAL A 163 -2.77 0.17 2.02
CA VAL A 163 -3.60 1.38 2.04
C VAL A 163 -4.96 1.09 2.64
N LEU A 164 -5.57 -0.04 2.29
CA LEU A 164 -6.93 -0.39 2.65
C LEU A 164 -7.20 -0.31 4.16
N GLU A 165 -6.26 -0.69 4.99
CA GLU A 165 -6.38 -0.62 6.45
C GLU A 165 -6.35 0.79 7.03
N HIS A 166 -5.90 1.80 6.25
CA HIS A 166 -5.73 3.19 6.66
C HIS A 166 -6.86 4.12 6.21
N VAL A 167 -7.62 3.74 5.19
CA VAL A 167 -8.71 4.57 4.66
C VAL A 167 -9.87 4.68 5.65
N ARG A 168 -10.63 5.76 5.56
CA ARG A 168 -11.81 5.99 6.41
C ARG A 168 -12.94 5.04 6.05
N ASP A 169 -13.18 4.88 4.75
CA ASP A 169 -14.16 3.94 4.22
C ASP A 169 -13.54 3.01 3.18
N GLN A 170 -13.42 1.74 3.57
CA GLN A 170 -12.83 0.69 2.75
C GLN A 170 -13.70 0.31 1.54
N GLU A 171 -15.01 0.46 1.70
CA GLU A 171 -15.98 0.19 0.65
C GLU A 171 -15.89 1.25 -0.44
N ASP A 172 -15.86 2.53 -0.06
CA ASP A 172 -15.78 3.63 -1.02
C ASP A 172 -14.45 3.63 -1.77
N MET A 173 -13.31 3.33 -1.11
CA MET A 173 -12.04 3.12 -1.80
C MET A 173 -12.14 2.03 -2.86
N LEU A 174 -12.72 0.87 -2.53
CA LEU A 174 -12.82 -0.24 -3.48
C LEU A 174 -13.83 0.05 -4.61
N LYS A 175 -14.90 0.81 -4.34
CA LYS A 175 -15.82 1.31 -5.38
C LYS A 175 -15.09 2.23 -6.36
N GLU A 176 -14.24 3.15 -5.86
CA GLU A 176 -13.41 4.01 -6.70
C GLU A 176 -12.43 3.19 -7.54
N CYS A 177 -11.73 2.21 -6.94
CA CYS A 177 -10.90 1.29 -7.72
C CYS A 177 -11.70 0.59 -8.84
N ARG A 178 -12.92 0.13 -8.52
CA ARG A 178 -13.79 -0.55 -9.49
C ARG A 178 -14.28 0.37 -10.59
N ARG A 179 -14.58 1.61 -10.27
CA ARG A 179 -15.01 2.64 -11.23
C ARG A 179 -13.89 2.97 -12.22
N LEU A 180 -12.68 3.13 -11.72
CA LEU A 180 -11.52 3.57 -12.51
C LEU A 180 -10.91 2.48 -13.37
N LEU A 181 -11.10 1.21 -13.04
CA LEU A 181 -10.60 0.09 -13.84
C LEU A 181 -11.37 -0.06 -15.14
N ASP A 182 -10.65 -0.25 -16.24
CA ASP A 182 -11.23 -0.67 -17.51
C ASP A 182 -11.90 -2.06 -17.40
N SER A 183 -12.59 -2.49 -18.47
CA SER A 183 -13.35 -3.75 -18.47
C SER A 183 -12.48 -5.01 -18.24
N ASN A 184 -11.19 -4.94 -18.51
CA ASN A 184 -10.21 -6.02 -18.32
C ASN A 184 -9.17 -5.64 -17.29
N GLY A 185 -9.39 -4.57 -16.52
CA GLY A 185 -8.46 -4.04 -15.56
C GLY A 185 -8.24 -4.94 -14.36
N VAL A 186 -7.12 -4.72 -13.70
CA VAL A 186 -6.68 -5.49 -12.53
C VAL A 186 -6.40 -4.54 -11.38
N LEU A 187 -6.95 -4.84 -10.21
CA LEU A 187 -6.54 -4.25 -8.94
C LEU A 187 -5.58 -5.24 -8.24
N PHE A 188 -4.38 -4.80 -7.96
CA PHE A 188 -3.47 -5.46 -7.04
C PHE A 188 -3.52 -4.78 -5.68
N LEU A 189 -3.96 -5.52 -4.67
CA LEU A 189 -4.15 -5.02 -3.32
C LEU A 189 -3.31 -5.83 -2.33
N THR A 190 -2.53 -5.15 -1.48
CA THR A 190 -1.92 -5.80 -0.31
C THR A 190 -2.45 -5.18 0.98
N THR A 191 -2.68 -6.01 1.99
CA THR A 191 -3.12 -5.58 3.31
C THR A 191 -2.77 -6.63 4.37
N PRO A 192 -2.46 -6.24 5.62
CA PRO A 192 -2.26 -7.19 6.70
C PRO A 192 -3.50 -8.05 6.96
N ASN A 193 -3.28 -9.28 7.39
CA ASN A 193 -4.36 -10.13 7.87
C ASN A 193 -4.60 -9.92 9.36
N ARG A 194 -5.86 -9.64 9.72
CA ARG A 194 -6.26 -9.44 11.12
C ARG A 194 -5.82 -10.57 12.04
N PHE A 195 -5.99 -11.82 11.59
CA PHE A 195 -5.66 -13.01 12.38
C PHE A 195 -4.27 -13.58 12.09
N GLY A 196 -3.40 -12.78 11.45
CA GLY A 196 -2.02 -13.19 11.24
C GLY A 196 -1.32 -13.59 12.54
N LEU A 197 -0.55 -14.67 12.50
CA LEU A 197 0.24 -15.14 13.65
C LEU A 197 1.50 -14.29 13.91
N THR A 198 1.77 -13.30 13.08
CA THR A 198 2.85 -12.32 13.29
C THR A 198 2.36 -11.17 14.17
N PRO A 199 3.27 -10.43 14.83
CA PRO A 199 2.89 -9.19 15.49
C PRO A 199 2.22 -8.22 14.52
N GLU A 200 1.19 -7.51 14.98
CA GLU A 200 0.52 -6.48 14.18
C GLU A 200 1.55 -5.47 13.63
N PRO A 201 1.63 -5.24 12.30
CA PRO A 201 2.79 -4.59 11.70
C PRO A 201 2.96 -3.12 12.07
N HIS A 202 1.88 -2.40 12.40
CA HIS A 202 1.91 -0.98 12.72
C HIS A 202 2.40 -0.68 14.13
N VAL A 203 2.07 -1.56 15.09
CA VAL A 203 2.42 -1.36 16.52
C VAL A 203 3.35 -2.44 17.07
N ARG A 204 3.60 -3.51 16.31
CA ARG A 204 4.42 -4.66 16.69
C ARG A 204 3.99 -5.28 18.03
N VAL A 205 2.69 -5.44 18.20
CA VAL A 205 2.07 -6.12 19.34
C VAL A 205 1.42 -7.39 18.83
N TRP A 206 1.76 -8.52 19.46
CA TRP A 206 1.17 -9.80 19.10
C TRP A 206 -0.27 -9.91 19.62
N GLY A 207 -1.11 -10.64 18.91
CA GLY A 207 -2.44 -11.00 19.37
C GLY A 207 -3.52 -9.91 19.23
N VAL A 208 -3.19 -8.71 18.78
CA VAL A 208 -4.14 -7.58 18.63
C VAL A 208 -5.38 -8.01 17.83
N GLY A 209 -5.18 -8.68 16.71
CA GLY A 209 -6.24 -9.05 15.78
C GLY A 209 -7.24 -10.07 16.34
N PHE A 210 -6.84 -10.88 17.31
CA PHE A 210 -7.70 -11.88 17.95
C PHE A 210 -8.67 -11.28 18.97
N LEU A 211 -8.43 -10.03 19.38
CA LEU A 211 -9.32 -9.35 20.32
C LEU A 211 -10.54 -8.75 19.61
N PRO A 212 -11.67 -8.60 20.32
CA PRO A 212 -12.77 -7.76 19.85
C PRO A 212 -12.28 -6.34 19.54
N ARG A 213 -12.72 -5.73 18.43
CA ARG A 213 -12.21 -4.42 17.96
C ARG A 213 -12.22 -3.34 19.04
N LYS A 214 -13.26 -3.31 19.88
CA LYS A 214 -13.38 -2.34 21.00
C LYS A 214 -12.28 -2.45 22.06
N TRP A 215 -11.57 -3.56 22.13
CA TRP A 215 -10.51 -3.82 23.12
C TRP A 215 -9.10 -3.64 22.56
N MET A 216 -8.93 -3.68 21.24
CA MET A 216 -7.62 -3.59 20.57
C MET A 216 -6.83 -2.35 21.02
N GLY A 217 -7.45 -1.18 21.00
CA GLY A 217 -6.79 0.06 21.41
C GLY A 217 -6.35 0.08 22.86
N ARG A 218 -7.18 -0.48 23.77
CA ARG A 218 -6.82 -0.62 25.20
C ARG A 218 -5.66 -1.57 25.39
N TYR A 219 -5.66 -2.70 24.69
CA TYR A 219 -4.59 -3.69 24.75
C TYR A 219 -3.27 -3.13 24.26
N VAL A 220 -3.24 -2.47 23.09
CA VAL A 220 -2.03 -1.85 22.55
C VAL A 220 -1.51 -0.77 23.48
N LYS A 221 -2.40 0.08 24.03
CA LYS A 221 -2.03 1.10 25.00
C LYS A 221 -1.39 0.52 26.26
N LEU A 222 -1.93 -0.62 26.75
CA LEU A 222 -1.39 -1.32 27.92
C LEU A 222 0.04 -1.86 27.66
N ILE A 223 0.28 -2.45 26.48
CA ILE A 223 1.55 -3.12 26.14
C ILE A 223 2.63 -2.12 25.69
N LYS A 224 2.25 -1.09 24.95
CA LYS A 224 3.20 -0.17 24.26
C LYS A 224 3.07 1.30 24.70
N GLY A 225 2.05 1.66 25.45
CA GLY A 225 1.79 3.05 25.82
C GLY A 225 1.32 3.97 24.67
N ILE A 226 1.13 3.44 23.46
CA ILE A 226 0.78 4.22 22.27
C ILE A 226 -0.69 4.01 21.88
N PRO A 227 -1.33 4.97 21.19
CA PRO A 227 -2.68 4.80 20.67
C PRO A 227 -2.68 3.82 19.48
N TYR A 228 -3.78 3.06 19.34
CA TYR A 228 -4.08 2.24 18.17
C TYR A 228 -5.38 2.77 17.56
N ARG A 229 -5.26 3.67 16.60
CA ARG A 229 -6.37 4.41 15.99
C ARG A 229 -6.20 4.46 14.48
N HIS A 230 -7.30 4.72 13.77
CA HIS A 230 -7.32 4.91 12.30
C HIS A 230 -6.79 3.70 11.52
N LEU A 231 -6.89 2.51 12.11
CA LEU A 231 -6.47 1.24 11.51
C LEU A 231 -7.62 0.25 11.57
N ARG A 232 -8.00 -0.28 10.41
CA ARG A 232 -9.02 -1.32 10.29
C ARG A 232 -8.52 -2.50 9.48
N VAL A 233 -7.68 -3.32 10.10
CA VAL A 233 -7.21 -4.57 9.50
C VAL A 233 -8.36 -5.57 9.36
N LEU A 234 -8.50 -6.21 8.20
CA LEU A 234 -9.56 -7.16 7.87
C LEU A 234 -9.07 -8.60 7.97
N SER A 235 -9.98 -9.49 8.35
CA SER A 235 -9.80 -10.95 8.23
C SER A 235 -10.14 -11.39 6.79
N PHE A 236 -9.76 -12.62 6.46
CA PHE A 236 -10.13 -13.25 5.18
C PHE A 236 -11.65 -13.18 4.90
N PHE A 237 -12.47 -13.45 5.90
CA PHE A 237 -13.94 -13.42 5.74
C PHE A 237 -14.46 -12.00 5.50
N GLU A 238 -13.92 -11.02 6.25
CA GLU A 238 -14.31 -9.62 6.11
C GLU A 238 -13.92 -9.07 4.72
N ILE A 239 -12.68 -9.32 4.27
CA ILE A 239 -12.22 -8.82 2.97
C ILE A 239 -12.92 -9.52 1.80
N SER A 240 -13.15 -10.83 1.90
CA SER A 240 -13.89 -11.59 0.88
C SER A 240 -15.34 -11.11 0.74
N LYS A 241 -15.99 -10.80 1.87
CA LYS A 241 -17.35 -10.23 1.86
C LYS A 241 -17.34 -8.84 1.24
N LEU A 242 -16.38 -8.00 1.60
CA LEU A 242 -16.27 -6.63 1.11
C LEU A 242 -16.02 -6.61 -0.41
N LEU A 243 -15.07 -7.40 -0.91
CA LEU A 243 -14.78 -7.49 -2.36
C LEU A 243 -16.01 -7.90 -3.15
N LYS A 244 -16.75 -8.91 -2.70
CA LYS A 244 -18.00 -9.34 -3.36
C LYS A 244 -19.07 -8.25 -3.32
N HIS A 245 -19.18 -7.51 -2.22
CA HIS A 245 -20.15 -6.43 -2.08
C HIS A 245 -19.91 -5.30 -3.09
N VAL A 246 -18.65 -4.97 -3.35
CA VAL A 246 -18.27 -3.94 -4.34
C VAL A 246 -18.06 -4.50 -5.76
N SER A 247 -18.65 -5.66 -6.04
CA SER A 247 -18.67 -6.28 -7.36
C SER A 247 -17.33 -6.78 -7.91
N PHE A 248 -16.34 -7.03 -7.06
CA PHE A 248 -15.19 -7.85 -7.40
C PHE A 248 -15.52 -9.33 -7.15
N GLN A 249 -16.25 -9.95 -8.09
CA GLN A 249 -16.66 -11.37 -7.99
C GLN A 249 -15.51 -12.33 -8.26
N ASP A 250 -14.59 -11.93 -9.12
CA ASP A 250 -13.43 -12.70 -9.51
C ASP A 250 -12.16 -12.10 -8.89
N TYR A 251 -11.59 -12.80 -7.91
CA TYR A 251 -10.35 -12.41 -7.27
C TYR A 251 -9.52 -13.64 -6.87
N ARG A 252 -8.20 -13.44 -6.75
CA ARG A 252 -7.26 -14.45 -6.28
C ARG A 252 -6.46 -13.90 -5.12
N ILE A 253 -6.36 -14.66 -4.04
CA ILE A 253 -5.45 -14.37 -2.94
C ILE A 253 -4.18 -15.17 -3.14
N LEU A 254 -3.07 -14.46 -3.19
CA LEU A 254 -1.74 -15.01 -3.40
C LEU A 254 -1.01 -15.14 -2.06
N PHE A 255 -0.10 -16.09 -2.01
CA PHE A 255 0.82 -16.28 -0.90
C PHE A 255 2.25 -16.16 -1.44
N PRO A 256 2.81 -14.94 -1.50
CA PRO A 256 4.11 -14.68 -2.08
C PRO A 256 5.23 -15.38 -1.31
N SER A 257 6.34 -15.66 -2.00
CA SER A 257 7.58 -16.01 -1.31
C SER A 257 8.16 -14.79 -0.62
N LEU A 258 8.76 -14.99 0.55
CA LEU A 258 9.44 -13.89 1.21
C LEU A 258 10.76 -13.57 0.48
N PRO A 259 11.04 -12.29 0.20
CA PRO A 259 12.26 -11.89 -0.47
C PRO A 259 13.50 -12.30 0.33
N GLN A 260 14.50 -12.86 -0.32
CA GLN A 260 15.75 -13.28 0.35
C GLN A 260 16.46 -12.13 1.09
N GLN A 261 16.26 -10.89 0.63
CA GLN A 261 16.84 -9.71 1.29
C GLN A 261 16.20 -9.43 2.65
N GLU A 262 14.91 -9.72 2.83
CA GLU A 262 14.21 -9.58 4.11
C GLU A 262 14.63 -10.68 5.10
N LEU A 263 15.12 -11.81 4.61
CA LEU A 263 15.55 -12.95 5.44
C LEU A 263 16.92 -12.77 6.08
N LYS A 264 17.75 -11.83 5.62
CA LYS A 264 19.17 -11.72 6.03
C LYS A 264 19.41 -11.28 7.48
N ASN A 265 18.42 -10.65 8.13
CA ASN A 265 18.60 -10.06 9.48
C ASN A 265 17.46 -10.44 10.44
N LEU A 266 16.88 -11.61 10.26
CA LEU A 266 15.79 -12.09 11.11
C LEU A 266 16.32 -12.72 12.39
N SER A 267 15.64 -12.49 13.50
CA SER A 267 15.84 -13.23 14.74
C SER A 267 15.55 -14.73 14.57
N ALA A 268 15.99 -15.56 15.50
CA ALA A 268 15.71 -16.99 15.46
C ALA A 268 14.20 -17.30 15.42
N LEU A 269 13.40 -16.52 16.14
CA LEU A 269 11.93 -16.65 16.15
C LEU A 269 11.32 -16.27 14.79
N GLU A 270 11.78 -15.18 14.19
CA GLU A 270 11.31 -14.75 12.85
C GLU A 270 11.70 -15.77 11.78
N ASN A 271 12.92 -16.30 11.82
CA ASN A 271 13.36 -17.38 10.93
C ASN A 271 12.48 -18.64 11.08
N PHE A 272 12.11 -19.02 12.30
CA PHE A 272 11.20 -20.13 12.54
C PHE A 272 9.79 -19.86 11.97
N GLN A 273 9.26 -18.65 12.16
CA GLN A 273 7.97 -18.24 11.58
C GLN A 273 7.99 -18.29 10.04
N VAL A 274 9.08 -17.82 9.43
CA VAL A 274 9.30 -17.91 7.98
C VAL A 274 9.34 -19.35 7.51
N ALA A 275 10.05 -20.22 8.21
CA ALA A 275 10.12 -21.64 7.85
C ALA A 275 8.74 -22.31 7.89
N ILE A 276 7.93 -21.99 8.92
CA ILE A 276 6.53 -22.46 9.00
C ILE A 276 5.72 -21.93 7.83
N TYR A 277 5.80 -20.62 7.54
CA TYR A 277 5.06 -20.00 6.44
C TYR A 277 5.40 -20.66 5.10
N GLU A 278 6.71 -20.86 4.79
CA GLU A 278 7.15 -21.49 3.57
C GLU A 278 6.72 -22.98 3.46
N ALA A 279 6.73 -23.70 4.57
CA ALA A 279 6.23 -25.08 4.62
C ALA A 279 4.71 -25.14 4.35
N LEU A 280 3.93 -24.27 4.99
CA LEU A 280 2.48 -24.17 4.78
C LEU A 280 2.15 -23.77 3.34
N ARG A 281 2.91 -22.83 2.76
CA ARG A 281 2.71 -22.34 1.40
C ARG A 281 2.92 -23.43 0.35
N LYS A 282 3.89 -24.32 0.57
CA LYS A 282 4.24 -25.42 -0.35
C LYS A 282 3.30 -26.61 -0.26
N THR A 283 2.60 -26.79 0.84
CA THR A 283 1.74 -27.95 1.11
C THR A 283 0.29 -27.63 0.73
N SER A 284 -0.19 -28.20 -0.36
CA SER A 284 -1.50 -27.86 -0.96
C SER A 284 -2.68 -27.96 0.03
N PHE A 285 -2.73 -29.02 0.82
CA PHE A 285 -3.82 -29.22 1.80
C PHE A 285 -3.81 -28.19 2.93
N ILE A 286 -2.64 -27.83 3.45
CA ILE A 286 -2.48 -26.95 4.59
C ILE A 286 -2.48 -25.47 4.16
N ARG A 287 -2.23 -25.20 2.89
CA ARG A 287 -2.20 -23.84 2.33
C ARG A 287 -3.47 -23.03 2.64
N SER A 288 -4.62 -23.69 2.75
CA SER A 288 -5.88 -23.05 3.12
C SER A 288 -5.85 -22.41 4.51
N CYS A 289 -5.00 -22.88 5.42
CA CYS A 289 -4.81 -22.25 6.73
C CYS A 289 -4.23 -20.82 6.59
N LEU A 290 -3.44 -20.55 5.56
CA LEU A 290 -2.85 -19.22 5.34
C LEU A 290 -3.90 -18.13 5.05
N TYR A 291 -5.10 -18.50 4.57
CA TYR A 291 -6.21 -17.53 4.46
C TYR A 291 -6.64 -17.02 5.82
N ILE A 292 -6.50 -17.82 6.86
CA ILE A 292 -6.93 -17.44 8.22
C ILE A 292 -5.76 -16.82 8.99
N ILE A 293 -4.59 -17.48 9.00
CA ILE A 293 -3.48 -17.14 9.89
C ILE A 293 -2.23 -16.59 9.18
N GLY A 294 -2.25 -16.47 7.86
CA GLY A 294 -1.15 -15.87 7.10
C GLY A 294 -0.92 -14.41 7.49
N PRO A 295 0.30 -13.88 7.28
CA PRO A 295 0.67 -12.54 7.77
C PRO A 295 -0.05 -11.41 7.03
N SER A 296 -0.29 -11.55 5.74
CA SER A 296 -0.89 -10.56 4.87
C SER A 296 -1.61 -11.22 3.69
N PHE A 297 -2.47 -10.45 3.05
CA PHE A 297 -3.09 -10.79 1.79
C PHE A 297 -2.42 -10.04 0.65
N HIS A 298 -2.10 -10.73 -0.43
CA HIS A 298 -1.84 -10.19 -1.75
C HIS A 298 -2.99 -10.62 -2.66
N ILE A 299 -3.75 -9.67 -3.16
CA ILE A 299 -5.01 -9.95 -3.83
C ILE A 299 -4.99 -9.35 -5.22
N LEU A 300 -5.27 -10.17 -6.23
CA LEU A 300 -5.58 -9.73 -7.58
C LEU A 300 -7.09 -9.78 -7.77
N CYS A 301 -7.71 -8.63 -7.98
CA CYS A 301 -9.12 -8.50 -8.31
C CYS A 301 -9.26 -8.13 -9.78
N TYR A 302 -10.17 -8.80 -10.48
CA TYR A 302 -10.40 -8.60 -11.91
C TYR A 302 -11.70 -7.82 -12.14
N ALA A 303 -11.62 -6.78 -12.97
CA ALA A 303 -12.75 -5.91 -13.27
C ALA A 303 -13.73 -6.50 -14.27
N ASN A 304 -13.75 -7.85 -14.51
CA ASN A 304 -14.64 -8.47 -15.48
C ASN A 304 -16.04 -7.83 -15.41
N LYS A 305 -16.25 -6.80 -16.21
CA LYS A 305 -17.58 -6.29 -16.48
C LYS A 305 -18.15 -7.30 -17.48
N HIS A 306 -18.95 -8.26 -17.02
CA HIS A 306 -19.86 -8.96 -17.91
C HIS A 306 -20.58 -7.85 -18.68
N ARG A 307 -20.40 -7.79 -20.00
CA ARG A 307 -21.38 -7.14 -20.83
C ARG A 307 -22.67 -7.88 -20.50
N ASP A 308 -23.58 -7.23 -19.79
CA ASP A 308 -24.97 -7.59 -19.83
C ASP A 308 -25.31 -7.48 -21.31
N SER A 309 -25.25 -8.59 -22.01
CA SER A 309 -25.83 -8.76 -23.32
C SER A 309 -27.32 -8.68 -23.07
N GLY A 310 -27.80 -7.45 -23.01
CA GLY A 310 -29.20 -7.16 -23.26
C GLY A 310 -29.50 -7.53 -24.70
N GLU A 311 -29.75 -8.79 -24.95
CA GLU A 311 -30.53 -9.26 -26.07
C GLU A 311 -31.97 -9.18 -25.63
N SER A 312 -32.63 -8.12 -26.09
CA SER A 312 -34.08 -8.05 -26.24
C SER A 312 -34.47 -8.73 -27.54
#